data_403f6a7dfcb05041cf2d855c9baae010
#
_entry.id   403f6a7dfcb05041cf2d855c9baae010
#
_cell.length_a   1.000
_cell.length_b   1.000
_cell.length_c   1.000
_cell.angle_alpha   90.00
_cell.angle_beta   90.00
_cell.angle_gamma   90.00
#
_symmetry.space_group_name_H-M   'P 1'
#
loop_
_entity.id
_entity.type
_entity.pdbx_description
1 polymer ?
#
loop_
_entity_poly.entity_id
_entity_poly.type
_entity_poly.pdbx_seq_one_letter_code
_entity_poly.pdbx_strand_id
1 'polypeptide(L)'
;MHDTFKGYVAPWECDEMGHMNIQFFADKFSQSLLRHLFFLGENSKGTPGTLRALHMRFHKELHASDLAAAHGEVSAFEKENGVLTHFMRNEENGALAATASFHLPLEKMPDEVTPLASEAAPRGLTPGLLFRPGMEAHEGLTETNLSAVRGHECSAEGGLSLKGYFSRLSDCQGHMWRLAGLGRQEQKARGLATATVELHFQFFGALGEDDLIAVHTGLDAVGSKTLHYRHIFFNGKTGAPVAAADGIGLLFDKETRRAIALPEAVHESAAYHRL
;
A
#
# COMPACT_ATOMS: atom_id res chain seq x y z
N MET A 1 6.43 15.52 17.57
CA MET A 1 6.23 14.04 17.50
C MET A 1 5.09 13.63 18.42
N HIS A 2 4.10 12.89 17.96
CA HIS A 2 2.92 12.47 18.73
C HIS A 2 2.76 10.95 18.69
N ASP A 3 2.42 10.33 19.83
CA ASP A 3 1.98 8.94 19.88
C ASP A 3 0.57 8.85 19.29
N THR A 4 0.47 8.20 18.12
CA THR A 4 -0.74 8.25 17.31
C THR A 4 -1.50 6.93 17.25
N PHE A 5 -0.87 5.83 17.61
CA PHE A 5 -1.51 4.51 17.65
C PHE A 5 -0.85 3.61 18.69
N LYS A 6 -1.66 2.83 19.40
CA LYS A 6 -1.24 1.65 20.17
C LYS A 6 -2.28 0.56 20.00
N GLY A 7 -1.82 -0.64 19.71
CA GLY A 7 -2.71 -1.76 19.49
C GLY A 7 -1.97 -3.10 19.49
N TYR A 8 -2.68 -4.11 19.09
CA TYR A 8 -2.30 -5.51 19.12
C TYR A 8 -2.52 -6.11 17.73
N VAL A 9 -1.67 -7.05 17.33
CA VAL A 9 -1.86 -7.81 16.08
C VAL A 9 -2.67 -9.05 16.38
N ALA A 10 -3.92 -9.08 15.93
CA ALA A 10 -4.80 -10.20 16.14
C ALA A 10 -4.48 -11.36 15.16
N PRO A 11 -4.70 -12.63 15.55
CA PRO A 11 -4.43 -13.78 14.67
C PRO A 11 -5.14 -13.72 13.32
N TRP A 12 -6.36 -13.15 13.26
CA TRP A 12 -7.12 -12.97 12.01
C TRP A 12 -6.61 -11.82 11.12
N GLU A 13 -5.67 -11.02 11.60
CA GLU A 13 -5.00 -9.99 10.82
C GLU A 13 -3.78 -10.55 10.04
N CYS A 14 -3.41 -11.80 10.31
CA CYS A 14 -2.24 -12.43 9.73
C CYS A 14 -2.58 -13.23 8.47
N ASP A 15 -1.63 -13.31 7.57
CA ASP A 15 -1.66 -14.13 6.37
C ASP A 15 -1.28 -15.60 6.68
N GLU A 16 -1.20 -16.43 5.63
CA GLU A 16 -0.81 -17.85 5.73
C GLU A 16 0.63 -18.07 6.24
N MET A 17 1.47 -17.03 6.25
CA MET A 17 2.84 -17.05 6.76
C MET A 17 2.91 -16.62 8.23
N GLY A 18 1.76 -16.25 8.83
CA GLY A 18 1.66 -15.75 10.19
C GLY A 18 2.07 -14.29 10.37
N HIS A 19 2.21 -13.54 9.26
CA HIS A 19 2.58 -12.13 9.28
C HIS A 19 1.35 -11.25 9.13
N MET A 20 1.32 -10.11 9.82
CA MET A 20 0.25 -9.13 9.66
C MET A 20 0.15 -8.71 8.18
N ASN A 21 -1.01 -8.95 7.56
CA ASN A 21 -1.26 -8.61 6.17
C ASN A 21 -1.25 -7.09 5.98
N ILE A 22 -0.80 -6.63 4.80
CA ILE A 22 -0.64 -5.21 4.46
C ILE A 22 -1.92 -4.39 4.64
N GLN A 23 -3.11 -4.98 4.46
CA GLN A 23 -4.39 -4.29 4.66
C GLN A 23 -4.58 -3.86 6.13
N PHE A 24 -4.04 -4.59 7.09
CA PHE A 24 -4.12 -4.24 8.50
C PHE A 24 -3.06 -3.22 8.91
N PHE A 25 -1.92 -3.15 8.22
CA PHE A 25 -1.03 -1.99 8.32
C PHE A 25 -1.76 -0.73 7.86
N ALA A 26 -2.46 -0.77 6.72
CA ALA A 26 -3.23 0.36 6.20
C ALA A 26 -4.36 0.77 7.17
N ASP A 27 -5.07 -0.19 7.77
CA ASP A 27 -6.09 0.07 8.78
C ASP A 27 -5.52 0.79 10.01
N LYS A 28 -4.44 0.25 10.60
CA LYS A 28 -3.79 0.83 11.79
C LYS A 28 -3.18 2.19 11.49
N PHE A 29 -2.59 2.39 10.32
CA PHE A 29 -2.08 3.69 9.89
C PHE A 29 -3.19 4.70 9.62
N SER A 30 -4.37 4.30 9.14
CA SER A 30 -5.51 5.22 8.99
C SER A 30 -6.03 5.72 10.35
N GLN A 31 -6.04 4.85 11.37
CA GLN A 31 -6.37 5.23 12.75
C GLN A 31 -5.30 6.18 13.33
N SER A 32 -4.04 5.88 13.06
CA SER A 32 -2.90 6.72 13.44
C SER A 32 -2.99 8.12 12.81
N LEU A 33 -3.30 8.19 11.51
CA LEU A 33 -3.50 9.45 10.79
C LEU A 33 -4.64 10.27 11.38
N LEU A 34 -5.81 9.65 11.62
CA LEU A 34 -6.97 10.34 12.19
C LEU A 34 -6.62 10.96 13.54
N ARG A 35 -5.89 10.24 14.40
CA ARG A 35 -5.47 10.75 15.70
C ARG A 35 -4.44 11.87 15.55
N HIS A 36 -3.52 11.80 14.59
CA HIS A 36 -2.55 12.85 14.33
C HIS A 36 -3.23 14.14 13.85
N LEU A 37 -4.17 14.03 12.92
CA LEU A 37 -4.99 15.16 12.44
C LEU A 37 -5.76 15.83 13.58
N PHE A 38 -6.30 15.04 14.51
CA PHE A 38 -6.94 15.56 15.72
C PHE A 38 -5.97 16.40 16.58
N PHE A 39 -4.73 15.94 16.77
CA PHE A 39 -3.72 16.69 17.52
C PHE A 39 -3.30 17.99 16.81
N LEU A 40 -3.29 17.99 15.49
CA LEU A 40 -3.04 19.20 14.69
C LEU A 40 -4.25 20.16 14.65
N GLY A 41 -5.40 19.74 15.20
CA GLY A 41 -6.64 20.50 15.16
C GLY A 41 -7.25 20.60 13.77
N GLU A 42 -6.96 19.61 12.90
CA GLU A 42 -7.49 19.51 11.56
C GLU A 42 -8.90 18.90 11.56
N ASN A 43 -9.75 19.33 10.62
CA ASN A 43 -11.08 18.77 10.43
C ASN A 43 -11.11 17.57 9.48
N SER A 44 -10.07 17.40 8.67
CA SER A 44 -9.92 16.27 7.73
C SER A 44 -9.95 14.93 8.47
N LYS A 45 -10.55 13.92 7.85
CA LYS A 45 -10.57 12.55 8.38
C LYS A 45 -9.46 11.66 7.81
N GLY A 46 -8.64 12.18 6.89
CA GLY A 46 -7.56 11.41 6.28
C GLY A 46 -8.03 10.18 5.51
N THR A 47 -9.22 10.24 4.93
CA THR A 47 -9.79 9.16 4.10
C THR A 47 -9.23 9.23 2.68
N PRO A 48 -9.29 8.14 1.88
CA PRO A 48 -8.85 8.16 0.49
C PRO A 48 -9.45 9.30 -0.35
N GLY A 49 -10.67 9.75 -0.03
CA GLY A 49 -11.29 10.91 -0.69
C GLY A 49 -10.62 12.26 -0.39
N THR A 50 -9.85 12.36 0.69
CA THR A 50 -9.11 13.57 1.08
C THR A 50 -7.60 13.44 0.86
N LEU A 51 -7.09 12.22 0.73
CA LEU A 51 -5.68 11.96 0.44
C LEU A 51 -5.38 12.24 -1.04
N ARG A 52 -4.22 12.81 -1.32
CA ARG A 52 -3.66 12.91 -2.67
C ARG A 52 -2.79 11.71 -3.00
N ALA A 53 -1.94 11.32 -2.05
CA ALA A 53 -1.05 10.18 -2.19
C ALA A 53 -0.72 9.57 -0.83
N LEU A 54 -0.24 8.34 -0.86
CA LEU A 54 0.30 7.61 0.28
C LEU A 54 1.52 6.84 -0.19
N HIS A 55 2.64 6.99 0.50
CA HIS A 55 3.83 6.16 0.32
C HIS A 55 4.06 5.31 1.56
N MET A 56 4.24 4.00 1.38
CA MET A 56 4.50 3.06 2.47
C MET A 56 5.74 2.23 2.19
N ARG A 57 6.53 1.97 3.25
CA ARG A 57 7.62 0.99 3.24
C ARG A 57 7.44 -0.01 4.36
N PHE A 58 7.73 -1.28 4.04
CA PHE A 58 7.70 -2.38 4.99
C PHE A 58 9.12 -2.80 5.32
N HIS A 59 9.47 -2.83 6.61
CA HIS A 59 10.84 -3.05 7.10
C HIS A 59 10.99 -4.38 7.84
N LYS A 60 10.07 -4.66 8.77
CA LYS A 60 10.03 -5.88 9.57
C LYS A 60 8.59 -6.38 9.67
N GLU A 61 8.47 -7.69 9.75
CA GLU A 61 7.18 -8.34 9.95
C GLU A 61 6.67 -8.10 11.37
N LEU A 62 5.35 -8.00 11.49
CA LEU A 62 4.63 -8.13 12.76
C LEU A 62 3.84 -9.44 12.72
N HIS A 63 3.82 -10.15 13.84
CA HIS A 63 3.18 -11.45 13.98
C HIS A 63 1.98 -11.37 14.92
N ALA A 64 1.16 -12.40 14.91
CA ALA A 64 0.07 -12.51 15.87
C ALA A 64 0.59 -12.38 17.31
N SER A 65 -0.10 -11.57 18.12
CA SER A 65 0.22 -11.21 19.49
C SER A 65 1.29 -10.11 19.66
N ASP A 66 1.94 -9.64 18.59
CA ASP A 66 2.84 -8.49 18.71
C ASP A 66 2.09 -7.23 19.12
N LEU A 67 2.73 -6.40 19.94
CA LEU A 67 2.23 -5.08 20.29
C LEU A 67 2.74 -4.06 19.28
N ALA A 68 1.81 -3.38 18.61
CA ALA A 68 2.12 -2.39 17.60
C ALA A 68 1.85 -0.98 18.14
N ALA A 69 2.85 -0.11 18.06
CA ALA A 69 2.71 1.32 18.37
C ALA A 69 3.18 2.17 17.18
N ALA A 70 2.53 3.31 16.98
CA ALA A 70 2.97 4.29 15.98
C ALA A 70 3.04 5.69 16.55
N HIS A 71 4.02 6.44 16.06
CA HIS A 71 4.10 7.88 16.23
C HIS A 71 4.07 8.58 14.89
N GLY A 72 3.62 9.84 14.88
CA GLY A 72 3.52 10.65 13.68
C GLY A 72 4.25 12.00 13.85
N GLU A 73 4.74 12.50 12.73
CA GLU A 73 5.38 13.83 12.60
C GLU A 73 4.96 14.47 11.28
N VAL A 74 5.04 15.80 11.21
CA VAL A 74 4.85 16.54 9.96
C VAL A 74 6.21 16.62 9.27
N SER A 75 6.34 15.96 8.10
CA SER A 75 7.62 15.89 7.39
C SER A 75 7.79 16.95 6.31
N ALA A 76 6.70 17.54 5.84
CA ALA A 76 6.71 18.70 4.95
C ALA A 76 5.39 19.46 5.04
N PHE A 77 5.46 20.77 4.76
CA PHE A 77 4.29 21.64 4.62
C PHE A 77 4.59 22.75 3.62
N GLU A 78 3.84 22.81 2.54
CA GLU A 78 3.97 23.86 1.53
C GLU A 78 2.61 24.17 0.89
N LYS A 79 2.21 25.43 0.90
CA LYS A 79 0.97 25.92 0.23
C LYS A 79 -0.26 25.06 0.57
N GLU A 80 -0.50 24.87 1.87
CA GLU A 80 -1.62 24.04 2.39
C GLU A 80 -1.51 22.54 2.04
N ASN A 81 -0.37 22.07 1.56
CA ASN A 81 -0.10 20.66 1.38
C ASN A 81 0.83 20.16 2.47
N GLY A 82 0.38 19.17 3.22
CA GLY A 82 1.16 18.53 4.27
C GLY A 82 1.58 17.12 3.89
N VAL A 83 2.73 16.71 4.42
CA VAL A 83 3.17 15.33 4.46
C VAL A 83 3.25 14.89 5.90
N LEU A 84 2.34 14.00 6.31
CA LEU A 84 2.33 13.41 7.64
C LEU A 84 2.99 12.03 7.56
N THR A 85 4.11 11.86 8.23
CA THR A 85 4.87 10.61 8.24
C THR A 85 4.70 9.88 9.56
N HIS A 86 4.34 8.62 9.48
CA HIS A 86 4.08 7.73 10.60
C HIS A 86 5.03 6.56 10.60
N PHE A 87 5.51 6.18 11.79
CA PHE A 87 6.45 5.08 12.02
C PHE A 87 5.79 4.06 12.94
N MET A 88 5.52 2.87 12.43
CA MET A 88 4.96 1.76 13.22
C MET A 88 6.08 0.83 13.68
N ARG A 89 6.11 0.55 14.97
CA ARG A 89 7.11 -0.31 15.60
C ARG A 89 6.46 -1.45 16.38
N ASN A 90 7.17 -2.55 16.49
CA ASN A 90 6.89 -3.51 17.57
C ASN A 90 7.28 -2.84 18.90
N GLU A 91 6.33 -2.69 19.81
CA GLU A 91 6.53 -1.92 21.06
C GLU A 91 7.47 -2.65 22.03
N GLU A 92 7.56 -3.99 21.97
CA GLU A 92 8.38 -4.77 22.90
C GLU A 92 9.87 -4.73 22.57
N ASN A 93 10.23 -4.74 21.28
CA ASN A 93 11.63 -4.78 20.84
C ASN A 93 12.09 -3.53 20.10
N GLY A 94 11.20 -2.56 19.88
CA GLY A 94 11.49 -1.29 19.21
C GLY A 94 11.73 -1.40 17.69
N ALA A 95 11.62 -2.59 17.09
CA ALA A 95 11.89 -2.79 15.68
C ALA A 95 10.90 -2.03 14.80
N LEU A 96 11.40 -1.25 13.83
CA LEU A 96 10.57 -0.55 12.85
C LEU A 96 9.92 -1.58 11.92
N ALA A 97 8.59 -1.64 11.94
CA ALA A 97 7.80 -2.55 11.12
C ALA A 97 7.45 -1.93 9.76
N ALA A 98 6.92 -0.72 9.77
CA ALA A 98 6.55 -0.01 8.55
C ALA A 98 6.57 1.51 8.76
N THR A 99 6.64 2.25 7.64
CA THR A 99 6.41 3.69 7.58
C THR A 99 5.30 4.01 6.60
N ALA A 100 4.57 5.10 6.85
CA ALA A 100 3.53 5.63 5.97
C ALA A 100 3.63 7.16 5.90
N SER A 101 3.81 7.70 4.69
CA SER A 101 3.81 9.14 4.44
C SER A 101 2.55 9.52 3.67
N PHE A 102 1.66 10.25 4.32
CA PHE A 102 0.38 10.69 3.79
C PHE A 102 0.51 12.11 3.23
N HIS A 103 0.14 12.28 1.97
CA HIS A 103 0.07 13.58 1.30
C HIS A 103 -1.38 14.04 1.26
N LEU A 104 -1.68 15.16 1.93
CA LEU A 104 -3.04 15.67 2.05
C LEU A 104 -3.04 17.19 2.26
N PRO A 105 -4.18 17.85 1.99
CA PRO A 105 -4.37 19.25 2.40
C PRO A 105 -4.39 19.36 3.92
N LEU A 106 -3.73 20.38 4.46
CA LEU A 106 -3.84 20.81 5.87
C LEU A 106 -4.32 22.25 5.90
N GLU A 107 -5.30 22.55 6.76
CA GLU A 107 -5.87 23.90 6.92
C GLU A 107 -4.96 24.81 7.76
N LYS A 108 -4.18 24.20 8.65
CA LYS A 108 -3.34 24.90 9.60
C LYS A 108 -1.86 24.67 9.35
N MET A 109 -1.08 25.74 9.53
CA MET A 109 0.37 25.62 9.57
C MET A 109 0.77 24.83 10.82
N PRO A 110 1.56 23.75 10.69
CA PRO A 110 2.03 23.00 11.84
C PRO A 110 3.08 23.79 12.63
N ASP A 111 3.14 23.59 13.95
CA ASP A 111 4.11 24.24 14.83
C ASP A 111 5.54 23.75 14.56
N GLU A 112 5.70 22.51 14.10
CA GLU A 112 7.00 21.87 13.84
C GLU A 112 6.94 21.06 12.54
N VAL A 113 8.00 21.16 11.73
CA VAL A 113 8.22 20.33 10.54
C VAL A 113 9.56 19.64 10.69
N THR A 114 9.55 18.31 10.69
CA THR A 114 10.73 17.44 10.80
C THR A 114 11.14 16.94 9.43
N PRO A 115 12.39 17.07 8.98
CA PRO A 115 12.80 16.52 7.69
C PRO A 115 12.49 15.01 7.57
N LEU A 116 12.04 14.59 6.38
CA LEU A 116 11.69 13.18 6.13
C LEU A 116 12.87 12.26 6.44
N ALA A 117 12.66 11.33 7.36
CA ALA A 117 13.66 10.36 7.74
C ALA A 117 13.96 9.38 6.59
N SER A 118 15.21 8.91 6.50
CA SER A 118 15.67 7.99 5.45
C SER A 118 14.88 6.68 5.41
N GLU A 119 14.38 6.23 6.55
CA GLU A 119 13.53 5.04 6.67
C GLU A 119 12.19 5.20 5.97
N ALA A 120 11.66 6.42 5.92
CA ALA A 120 10.39 6.73 5.25
C ALA A 120 10.57 7.21 3.81
N ALA A 121 11.77 7.63 3.42
CA ALA A 121 12.05 8.09 2.07
C ALA A 121 11.88 6.96 1.04
N PRO A 122 11.39 7.24 -0.18
CA PRO A 122 11.31 6.27 -1.27
C PRO A 122 12.67 5.61 -1.52
N ARG A 123 12.66 4.29 -1.76
CA ARG A 123 13.88 3.51 -2.00
C ARG A 123 13.99 3.01 -3.43
N GLY A 124 12.90 2.50 -3.97
CA GLY A 124 12.87 1.91 -5.31
C GLY A 124 11.79 2.51 -6.20
N LEU A 125 10.77 3.12 -5.62
CA LEU A 125 9.73 3.82 -6.36
C LEU A 125 10.13 5.29 -6.55
N THR A 126 9.92 5.82 -7.75
CA THR A 126 10.11 7.25 -8.02
C THR A 126 8.78 7.97 -7.79
N PRO A 127 8.68 8.87 -6.80
CA PRO A 127 7.46 9.64 -6.58
C PRO A 127 7.07 10.43 -7.83
N GLY A 128 5.78 10.45 -8.16
CA GLY A 128 5.23 11.31 -9.21
C GLY A 128 5.14 10.69 -10.61
N LEU A 129 5.55 9.44 -10.82
CA LEU A 129 5.41 8.73 -12.11
C LEU A 129 4.13 7.90 -12.20
N LEU A 130 3.21 8.07 -11.27
CA LEU A 130 1.99 7.32 -11.25
C LEU A 130 1.11 7.69 -12.44
N PHE A 131 -0.10 7.30 -12.40
CA PHE A 131 -1.09 7.40 -13.46
C PHE A 131 -1.03 8.72 -14.26
N ARG A 132 -1.04 8.59 -15.60
CA ARG A 132 -1.30 9.69 -16.53
C ARG A 132 -2.58 9.40 -17.29
N PRO A 133 -3.38 10.41 -17.66
CA PRO A 133 -4.53 10.21 -18.55
C PRO A 133 -4.12 9.44 -19.81
N GLY A 134 -4.88 8.40 -20.14
CA GLY A 134 -4.61 7.51 -21.29
C GLY A 134 -3.89 6.20 -20.92
N MET A 135 -3.35 6.07 -19.71
CA MET A 135 -2.75 4.79 -19.25
C MET A 135 -3.79 3.69 -19.02
N GLU A 136 -5.04 4.06 -18.80
CA GLU A 136 -6.17 3.15 -18.66
C GLU A 136 -6.40 2.25 -19.88
N ALA A 137 -5.93 2.66 -21.04
CA ALA A 137 -6.06 1.92 -22.31
C ALA A 137 -4.78 1.15 -22.69
N HIS A 138 -3.80 1.02 -21.76
CA HIS A 138 -2.53 0.38 -22.06
C HIS A 138 -2.68 -1.13 -22.28
N GLU A 139 -2.11 -1.65 -23.39
CA GLU A 139 -2.22 -3.07 -23.77
C GLU A 139 -1.60 -4.04 -22.72
N GLY A 140 -0.61 -3.57 -21.94
CA GLY A 140 0.03 -4.36 -20.87
C GLY A 140 -0.82 -4.57 -19.62
N LEU A 141 -1.97 -3.88 -19.51
CA LEU A 141 -2.86 -4.00 -18.36
C LEU A 141 -3.76 -5.23 -18.47
N THR A 142 -3.80 -6.03 -17.41
CA THR A 142 -4.67 -7.20 -17.29
C THR A 142 -5.54 -7.09 -16.04
N GLU A 143 -6.82 -7.42 -16.16
CA GLU A 143 -7.76 -7.45 -15.04
C GLU A 143 -7.37 -8.51 -14.02
N THR A 144 -7.20 -8.09 -12.76
CA THR A 144 -6.74 -8.95 -11.65
C THR A 144 -7.70 -8.98 -10.46
N ASN A 145 -8.66 -8.05 -10.40
CA ASN A 145 -9.74 -8.09 -9.41
C ASN A 145 -11.03 -7.51 -10.00
N LEU A 146 -12.14 -8.17 -9.70
CA LEU A 146 -13.49 -7.67 -9.86
C LEU A 146 -14.24 -7.85 -8.55
N SER A 147 -14.74 -6.77 -7.99
CA SER A 147 -15.44 -6.80 -6.71
C SER A 147 -16.44 -5.66 -6.58
N ALA A 148 -17.15 -5.62 -5.46
CA ALA A 148 -18.03 -4.52 -5.10
C ALA A 148 -17.64 -3.97 -3.73
N VAL A 149 -17.87 -2.67 -3.52
CA VAL A 149 -17.70 -2.03 -2.21
C VAL A 149 -18.85 -2.44 -1.30
N ARG A 150 -18.52 -2.88 -0.08
CA ARG A 150 -19.50 -3.19 0.95
C ARG A 150 -19.54 -2.09 2.01
N GLY A 151 -20.68 -1.82 2.61
CA GLY A 151 -20.84 -0.75 3.59
C GLY A 151 -19.83 -0.83 4.76
N HIS A 152 -19.49 -2.05 5.22
CA HIS A 152 -18.51 -2.23 6.30
C HIS A 152 -17.05 -1.94 5.89
N GLU A 153 -16.77 -1.76 4.60
CA GLU A 153 -15.46 -1.38 4.06
C GLU A 153 -15.33 0.14 3.91
N CYS A 154 -16.44 0.86 4.05
CA CYS A 154 -16.46 2.31 3.92
C CYS A 154 -16.01 3.00 5.21
N SER A 155 -15.41 4.17 5.04
CA SER A 155 -15.15 5.10 6.14
C SER A 155 -16.47 5.75 6.62
N ALA A 156 -16.42 6.45 7.75
CA ALA A 156 -17.56 7.20 8.27
C ALA A 156 -18.07 8.29 7.30
N GLU A 157 -17.29 8.67 6.32
CA GLU A 157 -17.64 9.64 5.26
C GLU A 157 -18.27 8.95 4.02
N GLY A 158 -18.48 7.64 4.07
CA GLY A 158 -19.17 6.86 3.04
C GLY A 158 -18.31 6.38 1.86
N GLY A 159 -17.05 6.76 1.80
CA GLY A 159 -16.09 6.28 0.78
C GLY A 159 -15.33 5.04 1.20
N LEU A 160 -14.88 4.23 0.21
CA LEU A 160 -14.05 3.06 0.45
C LEU A 160 -12.83 3.44 1.30
N SER A 161 -12.64 2.72 2.41
CA SER A 161 -11.54 2.97 3.35
C SER A 161 -10.17 2.58 2.76
N LEU A 162 -9.10 3.08 3.36
CA LEU A 162 -7.74 2.71 2.98
C LEU A 162 -7.54 1.18 3.07
N LYS A 163 -8.04 0.56 4.15
CA LYS A 163 -8.07 -0.91 4.29
C LYS A 163 -8.73 -1.60 3.10
N GLY A 164 -9.84 -1.06 2.60
CA GLY A 164 -10.58 -1.60 1.45
C GLY A 164 -9.75 -1.57 0.16
N TYR A 165 -9.00 -0.51 -0.10
CA TYR A 165 -8.06 -0.46 -1.23
C TYR A 165 -6.94 -1.51 -1.07
N PHE A 166 -6.34 -1.63 0.12
CA PHE A 166 -5.28 -2.58 0.39
C PHE A 166 -5.75 -4.05 0.39
N SER A 167 -7.01 -4.30 0.73
CA SER A 167 -7.62 -5.63 0.57
C SER A 167 -7.59 -6.08 -0.89
N ARG A 168 -7.97 -5.19 -1.83
CA ARG A 168 -7.93 -5.49 -3.28
C ARG A 168 -6.50 -5.71 -3.77
N LEU A 169 -5.50 -4.98 -3.23
CA LEU A 169 -4.10 -5.29 -3.54
C LEU A 169 -3.73 -6.72 -3.11
N SER A 170 -4.15 -7.13 -1.92
CA SER A 170 -3.92 -8.51 -1.44
C SER A 170 -4.57 -9.53 -2.36
N ASP A 171 -5.80 -9.27 -2.85
CA ASP A 171 -6.50 -10.13 -3.80
C ASP A 171 -5.78 -10.18 -5.16
N CYS A 172 -5.22 -9.06 -5.62
CA CYS A 172 -4.49 -8.99 -6.88
C CYS A 172 -3.16 -9.75 -6.87
N GLN A 173 -2.52 -9.94 -5.71
CA GLN A 173 -1.16 -10.51 -5.62
C GLN A 173 -1.00 -11.86 -6.32
N GLY A 174 -1.95 -12.79 -6.10
CA GLY A 174 -1.90 -14.10 -6.74
C GLY A 174 -2.02 -14.02 -8.28
N HIS A 175 -2.87 -13.12 -8.76
CA HIS A 175 -3.06 -12.88 -10.19
C HIS A 175 -1.83 -12.21 -10.80
N MET A 176 -1.29 -11.19 -10.14
CA MET A 176 -0.08 -10.47 -10.56
C MET A 176 1.12 -11.42 -10.71
N TRP A 177 1.40 -12.26 -9.71
CA TRP A 177 2.50 -13.21 -9.81
C TRP A 177 2.27 -14.28 -10.88
N ARG A 178 1.01 -14.64 -11.16
CA ARG A 178 0.67 -15.50 -12.30
C ARG A 178 0.95 -14.80 -13.63
N LEU A 179 0.62 -13.51 -13.77
CA LEU A 179 1.00 -12.70 -14.94
C LEU A 179 2.52 -12.63 -15.10
N ALA A 180 3.25 -12.55 -13.99
CA ALA A 180 4.71 -12.59 -13.98
C ALA A 180 5.29 -14.01 -14.21
N GLY A 181 4.50 -14.99 -14.66
CA GLY A 181 4.99 -16.33 -14.96
C GLY A 181 5.32 -17.20 -13.74
N LEU A 182 4.90 -16.81 -12.54
CA LEU A 182 5.17 -17.55 -11.30
C LEU A 182 3.90 -17.69 -10.45
N GLY A 183 3.03 -18.60 -10.85
CA GLY A 183 1.77 -18.86 -10.16
C GLY A 183 1.95 -19.47 -8.76
N ARG A 184 0.90 -19.39 -7.94
CA ARG A 184 0.89 -19.80 -6.53
C ARG A 184 1.27 -21.28 -6.31
N GLN A 185 0.84 -22.17 -7.21
CA GLN A 185 1.17 -23.60 -7.10
C GLN A 185 2.67 -23.85 -7.29
N GLU A 186 3.29 -23.18 -8.25
CA GLU A 186 4.72 -23.25 -8.48
C GLU A 186 5.51 -22.66 -7.33
N GLN A 187 5.12 -21.47 -6.81
CA GLN A 187 5.72 -20.89 -5.62
C GLN A 187 5.71 -21.90 -4.47
N LYS A 188 4.56 -22.52 -4.21
CA LYS A 188 4.43 -23.53 -3.14
C LYS A 188 5.31 -24.76 -3.37
N ALA A 189 5.33 -25.30 -4.59
CA ALA A 189 6.15 -26.46 -4.94
C ALA A 189 7.66 -26.20 -4.78
N ARG A 190 8.09 -24.95 -4.97
CA ARG A 190 9.48 -24.52 -4.87
C ARG A 190 9.85 -23.94 -3.49
N GLY A 191 8.95 -23.99 -2.51
CA GLY A 191 9.19 -23.40 -1.18
C GLY A 191 9.37 -21.90 -1.18
N LEU A 192 8.75 -21.20 -2.15
CA LEU A 192 8.88 -19.76 -2.33
C LEU A 192 7.69 -19.00 -1.72
N ALA A 193 7.95 -17.75 -1.33
CA ALA A 193 6.93 -16.78 -0.94
C ALA A 193 7.25 -15.41 -1.53
N THR A 194 6.29 -14.51 -1.45
CA THR A 194 6.38 -13.16 -2.00
C THR A 194 6.14 -12.14 -0.89
N ALA A 195 6.79 -11.00 -0.98
CA ALA A 195 6.57 -9.87 -0.09
C ALA A 195 6.50 -8.58 -0.88
N THR A 196 5.59 -7.70 -0.51
CA THR A 196 5.59 -6.30 -0.94
C THR A 196 6.44 -5.51 0.04
N VAL A 197 7.41 -4.74 -0.44
CA VAL A 197 8.35 -3.99 0.40
C VAL A 197 8.18 -2.49 0.31
N GLU A 198 7.54 -2.00 -0.75
CA GLU A 198 7.27 -0.59 -0.98
C GLU A 198 6.00 -0.43 -1.80
N LEU A 199 5.17 0.54 -1.45
CA LEU A 199 3.93 0.90 -2.15
C LEU A 199 3.79 2.41 -2.23
N HIS A 200 3.32 2.90 -3.37
CA HIS A 200 2.93 4.29 -3.55
C HIS A 200 1.56 4.35 -4.19
N PHE A 201 0.61 4.97 -3.51
CA PHE A 201 -0.74 5.23 -3.98
C PHE A 201 -0.93 6.67 -4.42
N GLN A 202 -1.73 6.87 -5.48
CA GLN A 202 -2.40 8.13 -5.80
C GLN A 202 -3.91 7.92 -5.83
N PHE A 203 -4.66 8.90 -5.34
CA PHE A 203 -6.12 8.89 -5.33
C PHE A 203 -6.65 10.00 -6.24
N PHE A 204 -7.60 9.66 -7.12
CA PHE A 204 -8.18 10.57 -8.11
C PHE A 204 -9.68 10.74 -7.90
N GLY A 205 -10.32 9.79 -7.23
CA GLY A 205 -11.75 9.76 -6.99
C GLY A 205 -12.09 8.90 -5.78
N ALA A 206 -13.36 8.84 -5.44
CA ALA A 206 -13.89 8.03 -4.36
C ALA A 206 -14.77 6.92 -4.92
N LEU A 207 -14.83 5.79 -4.21
CA LEU A 207 -15.80 4.71 -4.41
C LEU A 207 -16.69 4.65 -3.19
N GLY A 208 -17.98 4.54 -3.38
CA GLY A 208 -18.96 4.40 -2.30
C GLY A 208 -19.54 3.01 -2.21
N GLU A 209 -20.41 2.79 -1.22
CA GLU A 209 -21.16 1.54 -1.07
C GLU A 209 -21.88 1.18 -2.39
N ASP A 210 -21.87 -0.11 -2.73
CA ASP A 210 -22.41 -0.70 -3.96
C ASP A 210 -21.75 -0.26 -5.28
N ASP A 211 -20.66 0.50 -5.23
CA ASP A 211 -19.85 0.68 -6.42
C ASP A 211 -19.13 -0.62 -6.80
N LEU A 212 -19.00 -0.83 -8.10
CA LEU A 212 -18.20 -1.94 -8.64
C LEU A 212 -16.75 -1.50 -8.79
N ILE A 213 -15.83 -2.37 -8.46
CA ILE A 213 -14.39 -2.15 -8.62
C ILE A 213 -13.85 -3.13 -9.65
N ALA A 214 -13.08 -2.61 -10.61
CA ALA A 214 -12.17 -3.39 -11.44
C ALA A 214 -10.73 -2.94 -11.16
N VAL A 215 -9.81 -3.89 -10.95
CA VAL A 215 -8.39 -3.57 -10.81
C VAL A 215 -7.64 -4.20 -11.97
N HIS A 216 -6.92 -3.36 -12.70
CA HIS A 216 -6.05 -3.80 -13.79
C HIS A 216 -4.60 -3.67 -13.36
N THR A 217 -3.80 -4.69 -13.66
CA THR A 217 -2.39 -4.79 -13.27
C THR A 217 -1.51 -4.87 -14.49
N GLY A 218 -0.43 -4.11 -14.46
CA GLY A 218 0.68 -4.21 -15.42
C GLY A 218 2.01 -4.34 -14.67
N LEU A 219 3.03 -4.83 -15.39
CA LEU A 219 4.39 -4.98 -14.88
C LEU A 219 5.24 -3.87 -15.47
N ASP A 220 5.93 -3.11 -14.62
CA ASP A 220 6.73 -1.96 -15.05
C ASP A 220 8.19 -2.36 -15.31
N ALA A 221 8.88 -2.90 -14.31
CA ALA A 221 10.28 -3.27 -14.41
C ALA A 221 10.60 -4.53 -13.60
N VAL A 222 11.59 -5.28 -14.09
CA VAL A 222 12.09 -6.48 -13.41
C VAL A 222 13.58 -6.27 -13.14
N GLY A 223 13.92 -6.14 -11.85
CA GLY A 223 15.31 -6.16 -11.39
C GLY A 223 15.78 -7.59 -11.15
N SER A 224 17.01 -7.77 -10.69
CA SER A 224 17.53 -9.12 -10.39
C SER A 224 16.73 -9.83 -9.28
N LYS A 225 16.15 -9.10 -8.33
CA LYS A 225 15.38 -9.62 -7.18
C LYS A 225 14.04 -8.93 -6.97
N THR A 226 13.74 -7.87 -7.72
CA THR A 226 12.56 -7.01 -7.55
C THR A 226 11.68 -7.05 -8.78
N LEU A 227 10.38 -7.17 -8.56
CA LEU A 227 9.34 -6.96 -9.56
C LEU A 227 8.63 -5.64 -9.24
N HIS A 228 8.67 -4.69 -10.17
CA HIS A 228 7.89 -3.47 -10.09
C HIS A 228 6.59 -3.67 -10.85
N TYR A 229 5.48 -3.30 -10.24
CA TYR A 229 4.15 -3.49 -10.78
C TYR A 229 3.27 -2.28 -10.51
N ARG A 230 2.23 -2.12 -11.32
CA ARG A 230 1.20 -1.10 -11.17
C ARG A 230 -0.18 -1.71 -11.14
N HIS A 231 -1.00 -1.27 -10.20
CA HIS A 231 -2.44 -1.54 -10.16
C HIS A 231 -3.18 -0.24 -10.44
N ILE A 232 -4.15 -0.25 -11.34
CA ILE A 232 -5.07 0.86 -11.59
C ILE A 232 -6.46 0.40 -11.17
N PHE A 233 -7.09 1.17 -10.29
CA PHE A 233 -8.43 0.93 -9.78
C PHE A 233 -9.43 1.74 -10.58
N PHE A 234 -10.44 1.09 -11.09
CA PHE A 234 -11.52 1.70 -11.85
C PHE A 234 -12.85 1.57 -11.11
N ASN A 235 -13.69 2.59 -11.21
CA ASN A 235 -15.11 2.42 -10.96
C ASN A 235 -15.68 1.55 -12.08
N GLY A 236 -16.12 0.34 -11.75
CA GLY A 236 -16.60 -0.64 -12.75
C GLY A 236 -17.93 -0.27 -13.42
N LYS A 237 -18.67 0.73 -12.89
CA LYS A 237 -19.89 1.25 -13.51
C LYS A 237 -19.60 2.32 -14.55
N THR A 238 -18.59 3.15 -14.33
CA THR A 238 -18.28 4.32 -15.17
C THR A 238 -17.04 4.13 -16.03
N GLY A 239 -16.16 3.18 -15.68
CA GLY A 239 -14.84 3.00 -16.29
C GLY A 239 -13.83 4.08 -15.89
N ALA A 240 -14.18 5.01 -14.99
CA ALA A 240 -13.26 6.06 -14.56
C ALA A 240 -12.20 5.52 -13.61
N PRO A 241 -10.91 5.89 -13.77
CA PRO A 241 -9.88 5.56 -12.81
C PRO A 241 -10.10 6.33 -11.50
N VAL A 242 -9.96 5.66 -10.37
CA VAL A 242 -10.18 6.25 -9.03
C VAL A 242 -8.93 6.23 -8.16
N ALA A 243 -8.00 5.31 -8.42
CA ALA A 243 -6.70 5.27 -7.77
C ALA A 243 -5.69 4.50 -8.62
N ALA A 244 -4.41 4.75 -8.39
CA ALA A 244 -3.32 3.91 -8.88
C ALA A 244 -2.35 3.60 -7.75
N ALA A 245 -1.75 2.39 -7.79
CA ALA A 245 -0.77 1.95 -6.83
C ALA A 245 0.42 1.32 -7.54
N ASP A 246 1.60 1.89 -7.37
CA ASP A 246 2.86 1.26 -7.73
C ASP A 246 3.41 0.46 -6.57
N GLY A 247 3.98 -0.70 -6.85
CA GLY A 247 4.55 -1.57 -5.84
C GLY A 247 5.86 -2.23 -6.24
N ILE A 248 6.63 -2.58 -5.23
CA ILE A 248 7.82 -3.43 -5.38
C ILE A 248 7.59 -4.72 -4.63
N GLY A 249 7.59 -5.82 -5.38
CA GLY A 249 7.52 -7.19 -4.88
C GLY A 249 8.89 -7.85 -4.87
N LEU A 250 9.11 -8.69 -3.88
CA LEU A 250 10.25 -9.59 -3.76
C LEU A 250 9.79 -11.03 -3.77
N LEU A 251 10.64 -11.91 -4.30
CA LEU A 251 10.55 -13.35 -4.13
C LEU A 251 11.58 -13.79 -3.10
N PHE A 252 11.20 -14.62 -2.14
CA PHE A 252 12.11 -15.13 -1.14
C PHE A 252 11.89 -16.62 -0.87
N ASP A 253 12.96 -17.26 -0.47
CA ASP A 253 12.96 -18.65 -0.01
C ASP A 253 12.42 -18.72 1.43
N LYS A 254 11.42 -19.57 1.66
CA LYS A 254 10.69 -19.67 2.93
C LYS A 254 11.56 -20.19 4.07
N GLU A 255 12.51 -21.07 3.78
CA GLU A 255 13.37 -21.70 4.78
C GLU A 255 14.47 -20.75 5.24
N THR A 256 15.18 -20.15 4.28
CA THR A 256 16.30 -19.25 4.56
C THR A 256 15.87 -17.81 4.86
N ARG A 257 14.62 -17.45 4.57
CA ARG A 257 14.07 -16.09 4.72
C ARG A 257 14.85 -15.02 3.94
N ARG A 258 15.51 -15.42 2.85
CA ARG A 258 16.32 -14.51 2.03
C ARG A 258 15.68 -14.27 0.66
N ALA A 259 15.76 -13.01 0.22
CA ALA A 259 15.35 -12.65 -1.14
C ALA A 259 16.26 -13.36 -2.16
N ILE A 260 15.62 -14.04 -3.12
CA ILE A 260 16.30 -14.76 -4.20
C ILE A 260 16.18 -13.98 -5.51
N ALA A 261 17.01 -14.37 -6.49
CA ALA A 261 16.89 -13.85 -7.85
C ALA A 261 15.56 -14.28 -8.47
N LEU A 262 14.96 -13.39 -9.26
CA LEU A 262 13.76 -13.72 -10.02
C LEU A 262 14.09 -14.74 -11.11
N PRO A 263 13.26 -15.78 -11.30
CA PRO A 263 13.43 -16.75 -12.39
C PRO A 263 13.35 -16.09 -13.77
N GLU A 264 14.00 -16.67 -14.77
CA GLU A 264 13.98 -16.20 -16.16
C GLU A 264 12.54 -16.05 -16.68
N ALA A 265 11.66 -17.00 -16.38
CA ALA A 265 10.25 -16.94 -16.75
C ALA A 265 9.54 -15.66 -16.27
N VAL A 266 9.98 -15.06 -15.14
CA VAL A 266 9.45 -13.77 -14.67
C VAL A 266 9.90 -12.64 -15.58
N HIS A 267 11.15 -12.65 -16.03
CA HIS A 267 11.69 -11.66 -16.96
C HIS A 267 10.99 -11.72 -18.33
N GLU A 268 10.79 -12.91 -18.85
CA GLU A 268 10.09 -13.15 -20.12
C GLU A 268 8.62 -12.71 -20.06
N SER A 269 7.89 -13.13 -19.02
CA SER A 269 6.48 -12.76 -18.85
C SER A 269 6.30 -11.26 -18.61
N ALA A 270 7.19 -10.65 -17.83
CA ALA A 270 7.14 -9.22 -17.57
C ALA A 270 7.37 -8.39 -18.81
N ALA A 271 8.20 -8.85 -19.76
CA ALA A 271 8.40 -8.16 -21.03
C ALA A 271 7.11 -8.09 -21.87
N TYR A 272 6.24 -9.12 -21.77
CA TYR A 272 4.95 -9.17 -22.47
C TYR A 272 3.86 -8.28 -21.82
N HIS A 273 3.84 -8.22 -20.47
CA HIS A 273 2.85 -7.43 -19.70
C HIS A 273 3.38 -6.06 -19.25
N ARG A 274 4.40 -5.56 -19.96
CA ARG A 274 5.06 -4.30 -19.59
C ARG A 274 4.18 -3.09 -19.89
N LEU A 275 4.16 -2.13 -18.94
CA LEU A 275 3.58 -0.79 -19.06
C LEU A 275 4.48 0.16 -19.83
#